data_af77752ccb0d4a4841ae78c042aeb6d8
#
_entry.id   af77752ccb0d4a4841ae78c042aeb6d8
#
_cell.length_a   1.000
_cell.length_b   1.000
_cell.length_c   1.000
_cell.angle_alpha   90.00
_cell.angle_beta   90.00
_cell.angle_gamma   90.00
#
_symmetry.space_group_name_H-M   'P 1'
#
loop_
_entity.id
_entity.type
_entity.pdbx_description
1 polymer ?
#
loop_
_entity_poly.entity_id
_entity_poly.type
_entity_poly.pdbx_seq_one_letter_code
_entity_poly.pdbx_strand_id
1 'polypeptide(L)'
;MANVRTHKGITPQFGERTWVDDSAVVIGDVQMGEDCSVWPMTVIRGDMHKIRIGDRCSIQDGSVLHITHASDYNPGGWPLILGDDVTVGHKALLHGCTIGSRVLVGMGCTVMDGAVVEDEVIIGAGTLVPPGKRLESGYLYVGSPCKQARALSDKEKTFFKYTAA
;
A
#
# COMPACT_ATOMS: atom_id res chain seq x y z
N MET A 1 -18.81 10.47 9.53
CA MET A 1 -18.38 9.10 9.94
C MET A 1 -17.75 8.43 8.74
N ALA A 2 -16.57 7.86 8.91
CA ALA A 2 -15.86 7.19 7.83
C ALA A 2 -16.78 6.18 7.09
N ASN A 3 -16.63 6.07 5.77
CA ASN A 3 -17.46 5.21 4.94
C ASN A 3 -16.92 3.75 4.96
N VAL A 4 -17.05 3.12 6.13
CA VAL A 4 -16.62 1.73 6.39
C VAL A 4 -17.79 0.79 6.11
N ARG A 5 -17.57 -0.19 5.21
CA ARG A 5 -18.65 -1.06 4.73
C ARG A 5 -18.35 -2.54 4.95
N THR A 6 -19.28 -3.23 5.56
CA THR A 6 -19.28 -4.70 5.60
C THR A 6 -19.51 -5.27 4.19
N HIS A 7 -18.74 -6.27 3.79
CA HIS A 7 -18.95 -7.03 2.57
C HIS A 7 -18.87 -8.53 2.85
N LYS A 8 -19.86 -9.30 2.41
CA LYS A 8 -19.99 -10.75 2.68
C LYS A 8 -19.81 -11.12 4.16
N GLY A 9 -20.35 -10.29 5.06
CA GLY A 9 -20.27 -10.49 6.50
C GLY A 9 -18.93 -10.12 7.15
N ILE A 10 -17.97 -9.59 6.40
CA ILE A 10 -16.66 -9.16 6.92
C ILE A 10 -16.64 -7.63 6.98
N THR A 11 -16.35 -7.11 8.16
CA THR A 11 -16.23 -5.67 8.44
C THR A 11 -14.77 -5.30 8.60
N PRO A 12 -14.29 -4.19 8.00
CA PRO A 12 -12.93 -3.71 8.22
C PRO A 12 -12.62 -3.48 9.70
N GLN A 13 -11.38 -3.79 10.09
CA GLN A 13 -10.88 -3.66 11.45
C GLN A 13 -9.67 -2.72 11.48
N PHE A 14 -9.61 -1.88 12.53
CA PHE A 14 -8.56 -0.87 12.70
C PHE A 14 -7.95 -0.99 14.09
N GLY A 15 -6.65 -0.85 14.17
CA GLY A 15 -5.93 -0.73 15.43
C GLY A 15 -6.20 0.61 16.13
N GLU A 16 -5.67 0.77 17.33
CA GLU A 16 -5.84 1.98 18.13
C GLU A 16 -5.28 3.22 17.39
N ARG A 17 -5.91 4.38 17.60
CA ARG A 17 -5.50 5.67 17.04
C ARG A 17 -5.42 5.73 15.51
N THR A 18 -5.97 4.74 14.81
CA THR A 18 -6.08 4.77 13.36
C THR A 18 -7.23 5.69 12.96
N TRP A 19 -6.93 6.65 12.10
CA TRP A 19 -7.87 7.63 11.60
C TRP A 19 -8.25 7.38 10.14
N VAL A 20 -9.53 7.49 9.84
CA VAL A 20 -10.05 7.33 8.47
C VAL A 20 -10.93 8.53 8.15
N ASP A 21 -10.60 9.27 7.08
CA ASP A 21 -11.38 10.40 6.61
C ASP A 21 -12.81 10.02 6.23
N ASP A 22 -13.77 10.90 6.48
CA ASP A 22 -15.19 10.65 6.19
C ASP A 22 -15.47 10.40 4.71
N SER A 23 -14.65 10.93 3.80
CA SER A 23 -14.76 10.71 2.35
C SER A 23 -14.04 9.46 1.85
N ALA A 24 -13.18 8.87 2.66
CA ALA A 24 -12.51 7.61 2.32
C ALA A 24 -13.49 6.43 2.41
N VAL A 25 -13.29 5.41 1.59
CA VAL A 25 -14.14 4.22 1.53
C VAL A 25 -13.31 2.98 1.84
N VAL A 26 -13.67 2.24 2.91
CA VAL A 26 -12.99 1.00 3.30
C VAL A 26 -14.01 -0.15 3.33
N ILE A 27 -13.77 -1.22 2.58
CA ILE A 27 -14.75 -2.28 2.33
C ILE A 27 -14.16 -3.67 2.58
N GLY A 28 -14.88 -4.52 3.33
CA GLY A 28 -14.66 -5.96 3.41
C GLY A 28 -13.47 -6.38 4.27
N ASP A 29 -12.72 -7.39 3.81
CA ASP A 29 -11.61 -8.00 4.56
C ASP A 29 -10.34 -7.13 4.56
N VAL A 30 -10.41 -6.06 5.33
CA VAL A 30 -9.32 -5.11 5.56
C VAL A 30 -8.97 -5.09 7.03
N GLN A 31 -7.69 -5.26 7.35
CA GLN A 31 -7.16 -5.05 8.70
C GLN A 31 -6.01 -4.05 8.61
N MET A 32 -6.07 -3.03 9.44
CA MET A 32 -5.02 -2.02 9.61
C MET A 32 -4.52 -2.04 11.06
N GLY A 33 -3.23 -1.84 11.22
CA GLY A 33 -2.60 -1.71 12.53
C GLY A 33 -2.91 -0.40 13.25
N GLU A 34 -2.09 -0.07 14.23
CA GLU A 34 -2.22 1.13 15.05
C GLU A 34 -1.60 2.36 14.39
N ASP A 35 -2.02 3.55 14.81
CA ASP A 35 -1.47 4.84 14.38
C ASP A 35 -1.45 5.05 12.85
N CYS A 36 -2.40 4.47 12.14
CA CYS A 36 -2.52 4.64 10.69
C CYS A 36 -3.43 5.82 10.33
N SER A 37 -3.25 6.35 9.11
CA SER A 37 -4.12 7.40 8.57
C SER A 37 -4.56 7.08 7.15
N VAL A 38 -5.87 7.26 6.87
CA VAL A 38 -6.47 7.10 5.55
C VAL A 38 -7.09 8.43 5.14
N TRP A 39 -6.55 9.04 4.12
CA TRP A 39 -6.81 10.41 3.72
C TRP A 39 -7.97 10.53 2.71
N PRO A 40 -8.45 11.74 2.41
CA PRO A 40 -9.66 11.94 1.60
C PRO A 40 -9.68 11.19 0.27
N MET A 41 -10.86 10.70 -0.11
CA MET A 41 -11.13 10.05 -1.40
C MET A 41 -10.33 8.75 -1.64
N THR A 42 -9.68 8.20 -0.62
CA THR A 42 -8.98 6.91 -0.70
C THR A 42 -9.99 5.76 -0.72
N VAL A 43 -9.72 4.74 -1.53
CA VAL A 43 -10.52 3.52 -1.60
C VAL A 43 -9.66 2.31 -1.24
N ILE A 44 -10.06 1.58 -0.18
CA ILE A 44 -9.43 0.32 0.24
C ILE A 44 -10.49 -0.77 0.16
N ARG A 45 -10.37 -1.71 -0.79
CA ARG A 45 -11.42 -2.70 -1.05
C ARG A 45 -10.90 -4.14 -1.02
N GLY A 46 -11.17 -4.81 0.10
CA GLY A 46 -10.91 -6.25 0.32
C GLY A 46 -12.18 -7.09 0.13
N ASP A 47 -12.74 -7.10 -1.09
CA ASP A 47 -14.03 -7.74 -1.39
C ASP A 47 -13.92 -9.23 -1.72
N MET A 48 -12.81 -9.67 -2.31
CA MET A 48 -12.60 -11.06 -2.75
C MET A 48 -11.26 -11.65 -2.29
N HIS A 49 -10.45 -10.89 -1.60
CA HIS A 49 -9.24 -11.31 -0.91
C HIS A 49 -8.90 -10.30 0.19
N LYS A 50 -7.97 -10.68 1.07
CA LYS A 50 -7.57 -9.86 2.22
C LYS A 50 -6.65 -8.71 1.85
N ILE A 51 -6.80 -7.60 2.59
CA ILE A 51 -5.83 -6.50 2.68
C ILE A 51 -5.33 -6.44 4.12
N ARG A 52 -4.02 -6.41 4.30
CA ARG A 52 -3.36 -6.29 5.60
C ARG A 52 -2.37 -5.14 5.56
N ILE A 53 -2.52 -4.20 6.47
CA ILE A 53 -1.70 -2.99 6.58
C ILE A 53 -1.15 -2.97 8.00
N GLY A 54 0.17 -2.84 8.12
CA GLY A 54 0.86 -2.77 9.41
C GLY A 54 0.60 -1.47 10.17
N ASP A 55 1.44 -1.17 11.13
CA ASP A 55 1.32 0.01 11.99
C ASP A 55 1.93 1.25 11.36
N ARG A 56 1.47 2.44 11.78
CA ARG A 56 2.03 3.74 11.38
C ARG A 56 2.11 3.91 9.87
N CYS A 57 1.06 3.54 9.17
CA CYS A 57 0.96 3.69 7.72
C CYS A 57 0.10 4.88 7.34
N SER A 58 0.54 5.67 6.35
CA SER A 58 -0.20 6.81 5.81
C SER A 58 -0.64 6.50 4.38
N ILE A 59 -1.96 6.40 4.15
CA ILE A 59 -2.55 6.13 2.83
C ILE A 59 -3.16 7.42 2.31
N GLN A 60 -2.45 8.10 1.43
CA GLN A 60 -2.77 9.46 1.04
C GLN A 60 -3.86 9.57 -0.03
N ASP A 61 -4.35 10.77 -0.18
CA ASP A 61 -5.57 11.17 -0.90
C ASP A 61 -5.70 10.53 -2.28
N GLY A 62 -6.89 10.01 -2.56
CA GLY A 62 -7.26 9.46 -3.86
C GLY A 62 -6.55 8.16 -4.25
N SER A 63 -5.84 7.53 -3.33
CA SER A 63 -5.18 6.24 -3.58
C SER A 63 -6.19 5.11 -3.66
N VAL A 64 -5.88 4.07 -4.42
CA VAL A 64 -6.72 2.87 -4.54
C VAL A 64 -5.90 1.64 -4.16
N LEU A 65 -6.39 0.89 -3.18
CA LEU A 65 -5.82 -0.35 -2.68
C LEU A 65 -6.79 -1.50 -2.96
N HIS A 66 -6.36 -2.48 -3.75
CA HIS A 66 -7.19 -3.60 -4.15
C HIS A 66 -6.38 -4.90 -4.28
N ILE A 67 -7.08 -5.97 -4.61
CA ILE A 67 -6.58 -7.35 -4.60
C ILE A 67 -6.95 -8.06 -5.91
N THR A 68 -6.37 -9.23 -6.14
CA THR A 68 -6.87 -10.19 -7.13
C THR A 68 -7.34 -11.47 -6.43
N HIS A 69 -8.55 -11.91 -6.75
CA HIS A 69 -9.12 -13.14 -6.19
C HIS A 69 -8.47 -14.40 -6.75
N ALA A 70 -8.61 -15.50 -6.04
CA ALA A 70 -8.22 -16.82 -6.52
C ALA A 70 -9.15 -17.24 -7.70
N SER A 71 -8.56 -17.76 -8.76
CA SER A 71 -9.25 -18.24 -9.96
C SER A 71 -8.44 -19.33 -10.64
N ASP A 72 -8.98 -19.95 -11.68
CA ASP A 72 -8.25 -20.93 -12.50
C ASP A 72 -7.00 -20.32 -13.18
N TYR A 73 -7.02 -19.00 -13.41
CA TYR A 73 -5.88 -18.27 -13.99
C TYR A 73 -4.84 -17.87 -12.92
N ASN A 74 -5.23 -17.83 -11.66
CA ASN A 74 -4.39 -17.50 -10.52
C ASN A 74 -4.92 -18.22 -9.27
N PRO A 75 -4.57 -19.50 -9.06
CA PRO A 75 -5.17 -20.33 -8.01
C PRO A 75 -5.04 -19.78 -6.59
N GLY A 76 -3.98 -19.00 -6.31
CA GLY A 76 -3.76 -18.38 -4.99
C GLY A 76 -4.40 -17.01 -4.82
N GLY A 77 -4.75 -16.35 -5.91
CA GLY A 77 -5.03 -14.92 -5.89
C GLY A 77 -3.80 -14.09 -5.46
N TRP A 78 -3.97 -12.77 -5.40
CA TRP A 78 -2.96 -11.85 -4.90
C TRP A 78 -3.55 -10.97 -3.81
N PRO A 79 -3.28 -11.23 -2.51
CA PRO A 79 -3.63 -10.32 -1.43
C PRO A 79 -2.81 -9.05 -1.53
N LEU A 80 -3.24 -8.00 -0.83
CA LEU A 80 -2.44 -6.80 -0.64
C LEU A 80 -1.90 -6.78 0.79
N ILE A 81 -0.58 -6.71 0.93
CA ILE A 81 0.10 -6.70 2.22
C ILE A 81 1.03 -5.49 2.29
N LEU A 82 0.90 -4.68 3.32
CA LEU A 82 1.81 -3.60 3.66
C LEU A 82 2.42 -3.86 5.04
N GLY A 83 3.71 -3.68 5.17
CA GLY A 83 4.41 -3.69 6.46
C GLY A 83 4.17 -2.40 7.25
N ASP A 84 5.05 -2.11 8.19
CA ASP A 84 4.97 -0.94 9.07
C ASP A 84 5.69 0.28 8.48
N ASP A 85 5.32 1.48 8.95
CA ASP A 85 5.97 2.73 8.55
C ASP A 85 5.95 2.94 7.01
N VAL A 86 4.83 2.63 6.36
CA VAL A 86 4.65 2.79 4.91
C VAL A 86 3.88 4.06 4.59
N THR A 87 4.44 4.87 3.70
CA THR A 87 3.72 6.00 3.10
C THR A 87 3.29 5.63 1.69
N VAL A 88 1.99 5.64 1.43
CA VAL A 88 1.40 5.53 0.09
C VAL A 88 1.02 6.94 -0.36
N GLY A 89 1.77 7.48 -1.30
CA GLY A 89 1.60 8.85 -1.80
C GLY A 89 0.28 9.02 -2.58
N HIS A 90 -0.13 10.27 -2.70
CA HIS A 90 -1.40 10.65 -3.33
C HIS A 90 -1.63 9.99 -4.69
N LYS A 91 -2.84 9.51 -4.94
CA LYS A 91 -3.27 8.88 -6.20
C LYS A 91 -2.43 7.66 -6.61
N ALA A 92 -1.82 6.96 -5.67
CA ALA A 92 -1.14 5.70 -5.96
C ALA A 92 -2.17 4.57 -6.12
N LEU A 93 -1.84 3.59 -6.97
CA LEU A 93 -2.60 2.36 -7.15
C LEU A 93 -1.75 1.17 -6.70
N LEU A 94 -2.18 0.50 -5.65
CA LEU A 94 -1.59 -0.76 -5.18
C LEU A 94 -2.57 -1.90 -5.44
N HIS A 95 -2.17 -2.88 -6.22
CA HIS A 95 -3.05 -3.98 -6.61
C HIS A 95 -2.35 -5.32 -6.42
N GLY A 96 -2.85 -6.15 -5.49
CA GLY A 96 -2.39 -7.52 -5.28
C GLY A 96 -0.87 -7.67 -5.08
N CYS A 97 -0.23 -6.79 -4.34
CA CYS A 97 1.22 -6.77 -4.15
C CYS A 97 1.62 -6.85 -2.67
N THR A 98 2.89 -7.08 -2.43
CA THR A 98 3.48 -7.06 -1.09
C THR A 98 4.46 -5.90 -0.97
N ILE A 99 4.23 -5.02 -0.02
CA ILE A 99 5.09 -3.89 0.33
C ILE A 99 5.68 -4.17 1.71
N GLY A 100 6.99 -4.16 1.82
CA GLY A 100 7.71 -4.31 3.10
C GLY A 100 7.53 -3.11 4.02
N SER A 101 8.30 -3.06 5.07
CA SER A 101 8.29 -1.97 6.06
C SER A 101 9.23 -0.84 5.66
N ARG A 102 8.94 0.39 6.13
CA ARG A 102 9.75 1.58 5.80
C ARG A 102 9.90 1.76 4.29
N VAL A 103 8.75 1.86 3.62
CA VAL A 103 8.66 2.08 2.17
C VAL A 103 7.93 3.38 1.89
N LEU A 104 8.47 4.16 0.98
CA LEU A 104 7.79 5.31 0.40
C LEU A 104 7.35 4.97 -1.03
N VAL A 105 6.04 4.84 -1.23
CA VAL A 105 5.43 4.75 -2.56
C VAL A 105 5.09 6.16 -3.02
N GLY A 106 5.78 6.64 -4.03
CA GLY A 106 5.61 7.99 -4.56
C GLY A 106 4.22 8.25 -5.15
N MET A 107 3.86 9.52 -5.26
CA MET A 107 2.58 9.95 -5.80
C MET A 107 2.35 9.40 -7.22
N GLY A 108 1.13 8.93 -7.49
CA GLY A 108 0.74 8.43 -8.80
C GLY A 108 1.43 7.14 -9.25
N CYS A 109 2.10 6.42 -8.33
CA CYS A 109 2.69 5.12 -8.65
C CYS A 109 1.61 4.07 -8.91
N THR A 110 1.95 3.09 -9.73
CA THR A 110 1.17 1.86 -9.91
C THR A 110 2.04 0.66 -9.57
N VAL A 111 1.60 -0.15 -8.60
CA VAL A 111 2.27 -1.40 -8.22
C VAL A 111 1.30 -2.54 -8.47
N MET A 112 1.70 -3.49 -9.33
CA MET A 112 0.80 -4.50 -9.89
C MET A 112 0.94 -5.87 -9.20
N ASP A 113 0.04 -6.78 -9.56
CA ASP A 113 -0.11 -8.12 -8.97
C ASP A 113 1.19 -8.89 -8.84
N GLY A 114 1.41 -9.48 -7.67
CA GLY A 114 2.56 -10.30 -7.38
C GLY A 114 3.89 -9.55 -7.26
N ALA A 115 3.90 -8.22 -7.42
CA ALA A 115 5.09 -7.44 -7.14
C ALA A 115 5.45 -7.53 -5.65
N VAL A 116 6.74 -7.59 -5.37
CA VAL A 116 7.29 -7.62 -4.01
C VAL A 116 8.28 -6.48 -3.85
N VAL A 117 7.96 -5.56 -2.96
CA VAL A 117 8.83 -4.46 -2.57
C VAL A 117 9.41 -4.79 -1.19
N GLU A 118 10.71 -4.94 -1.11
CA GLU A 118 11.39 -5.22 0.17
C GLU A 118 11.37 -3.99 1.09
N ASP A 119 11.87 -4.17 2.31
CA ASP A 119 11.99 -3.08 3.29
C ASP A 119 12.93 -1.96 2.78
N GLU A 120 12.72 -0.75 3.26
CA GLU A 120 13.59 0.40 2.97
C GLU A 120 13.76 0.68 1.47
N VAL A 121 12.64 0.77 0.76
CA VAL A 121 12.59 1.12 -0.66
C VAL A 121 11.88 2.46 -0.87
N ILE A 122 12.39 3.29 -1.77
CA ILE A 122 11.66 4.44 -2.29
C ILE A 122 11.27 4.15 -3.75
N ILE A 123 9.99 4.28 -4.03
CA ILE A 123 9.44 4.26 -5.39
C ILE A 123 9.14 5.70 -5.78
N GLY A 124 9.85 6.23 -6.76
CA GLY A 124 9.69 7.62 -7.22
C GLY A 124 8.32 7.87 -7.82
N ALA A 125 7.84 9.12 -7.78
CA ALA A 125 6.52 9.48 -8.28
C ALA A 125 6.29 9.05 -9.74
N GLY A 126 5.07 8.60 -10.05
CA GLY A 126 4.68 8.16 -11.40
C GLY A 126 5.30 6.86 -11.88
N THR A 127 5.95 6.12 -11.00
CA THR A 127 6.61 4.85 -11.33
C THR A 127 5.60 3.73 -11.55
N LEU A 128 5.83 2.90 -12.58
CA LEU A 128 5.11 1.66 -12.79
C LEU A 128 5.97 0.46 -12.37
N VAL A 129 5.52 -0.28 -11.36
CA VAL A 129 6.08 -1.57 -10.96
C VAL A 129 5.27 -2.69 -11.59
N PRO A 130 5.80 -3.39 -12.61
CA PRO A 130 5.05 -4.42 -13.34
C PRO A 130 4.77 -5.66 -12.49
N PRO A 131 3.85 -6.53 -12.96
CA PRO A 131 3.50 -7.76 -12.24
C PRO A 131 4.71 -8.63 -11.93
N GLY A 132 4.74 -9.19 -10.72
CA GLY A 132 5.79 -10.12 -10.28
C GLY A 132 7.18 -9.51 -10.10
N LYS A 133 7.33 -8.20 -10.29
CA LYS A 133 8.62 -7.52 -10.12
C LYS A 133 9.02 -7.48 -8.66
N ARG A 134 10.29 -7.82 -8.38
CA ARG A 134 10.90 -7.66 -7.06
C ARG A 134 11.76 -6.42 -7.01
N LEU A 135 11.55 -5.57 -6.00
CA LEU A 135 12.36 -4.39 -5.70
C LEU A 135 13.18 -4.67 -4.44
N GLU A 136 14.49 -4.68 -4.58
CA GLU A 136 15.43 -4.98 -3.50
C GLU A 136 15.55 -3.81 -2.52
N SER A 137 15.80 -4.16 -1.26
CA SER A 137 15.97 -3.23 -0.14
C SER A 137 17.12 -2.25 -0.36
N GLY A 138 16.96 -1.02 0.10
CA GLY A 138 18.01 0.00 0.13
C GLY A 138 18.17 0.81 -1.14
N TYR A 139 17.20 0.76 -2.07
CA TYR A 139 17.30 1.46 -3.36
C TYR A 139 16.09 2.36 -3.67
N LEU A 140 16.37 3.36 -4.51
CA LEU A 140 15.38 4.15 -5.23
C LEU A 140 15.08 3.50 -6.58
N TYR A 141 13.79 3.33 -6.89
CA TYR A 141 13.29 2.85 -8.18
C TYR A 141 12.46 3.94 -8.86
N VAL A 142 12.64 4.12 -10.16
CA VAL A 142 11.94 5.13 -10.97
C VAL A 142 11.61 4.59 -12.36
N GLY A 143 10.61 5.17 -12.98
CA GLY A 143 10.30 4.96 -14.41
C GLY A 143 9.11 4.03 -14.66
N SER A 144 8.78 3.89 -15.95
CA SER A 144 7.68 3.06 -16.44
C SER A 144 8.14 2.29 -17.69
N PRO A 145 8.46 0.99 -17.55
CA PRO A 145 8.55 0.20 -16.31
C PRO A 145 9.72 0.65 -15.41
N CYS A 146 9.61 0.35 -14.11
CA CYS A 146 10.58 0.80 -13.13
C CYS A 146 11.97 0.17 -13.33
N LYS A 147 12.99 0.97 -13.00
CA LYS A 147 14.39 0.55 -12.93
C LYS A 147 15.00 1.02 -11.61
N GLN A 148 15.94 0.25 -11.09
CA GLN A 148 16.77 0.66 -9.97
C GLN A 148 17.63 1.85 -10.39
N ALA A 149 17.50 2.98 -9.71
CA ALA A 149 18.19 4.21 -10.03
C ALA A 149 19.52 4.33 -9.26
N ARG A 150 19.45 4.19 -7.93
CA ARG A 150 20.61 4.33 -7.04
C ARG A 150 20.32 3.78 -5.65
N ALA A 151 21.35 3.58 -4.85
CA ALA A 151 21.19 3.31 -3.42
C ALA A 151 20.59 4.53 -2.69
N LEU A 152 19.87 4.26 -1.60
CA LEU A 152 19.38 5.29 -0.70
C LEU A 152 20.51 5.90 0.12
N SER A 153 20.46 7.21 0.33
CA SER A 153 21.32 7.90 1.28
C SER A 153 20.89 7.62 2.73
N ASP A 154 21.79 7.81 3.69
CA ASP A 154 21.47 7.66 5.12
C ASP A 154 20.33 8.61 5.55
N LYS A 155 20.26 9.82 4.99
CA LYS A 155 19.17 10.77 5.22
C LYS A 155 17.83 10.22 4.73
N GLU A 156 17.77 9.59 3.57
CA GLU A 156 16.54 8.96 3.05
C GLU A 156 16.08 7.79 3.91
N LYS A 157 17.00 7.00 4.45
CA LYS A 157 16.68 5.89 5.36
C LYS A 157 16.06 6.37 6.68
N THR A 158 16.39 7.55 7.15
CA THR A 158 15.77 8.14 8.35
C THR A 158 14.42 8.82 8.07
N PHE A 159 14.10 9.07 6.80
CA PHE A 159 12.93 9.83 6.40
C PHE A 159 11.62 9.04 6.45
N PHE A 160 11.66 7.72 6.37
CA PHE A 160 10.47 6.87 6.31
C PHE A 160 9.51 7.09 7.48
N LYS A 161 10.02 7.10 8.70
CA LYS A 161 9.20 7.32 9.90
C LYS A 161 8.56 8.70 9.93
N TYR A 162 9.26 9.71 9.43
CA TYR A 162 8.75 11.07 9.36
C TYR A 162 7.60 11.20 8.36
N THR A 163 7.69 10.54 7.21
CA THR A 163 6.64 10.63 6.17
C THR A 163 5.41 9.81 6.50
N ALA A 164 5.55 8.76 7.28
CA ALA A 164 4.45 7.89 7.69
C ALA A 164 3.65 8.44 8.89
N ALA A 165 4.28 9.31 9.70
CA ALA A 165 3.66 9.95 10.86
C ALA A 165 2.66 11.11 10.46
#